data_624da10119dee8362dc015658ae9eaa2
#
_entry.id   624da10119dee8362dc015658ae9eaa2
#
_cell.length_a   1.000
_cell.length_b   1.000
_cell.length_c   1.000
_cell.angle_alpha   90.00
_cell.angle_beta   90.00
_cell.angle_gamma   90.00
#
_symmetry.space_group_name_H-M   'P 1'
#
loop_
_entity.id
_entity.type
_entity.pdbx_description
1 polymer ?
#
loop_
_entity_poly.entity_id
_entity_poly.type
_entity_poly.pdbx_seq_one_letter_code
_entity_poly.pdbx_strand_id
1 'polypeptide(L)'
;MQIKHLPNSFRKVYNKTYAIVAKDEIAKRRQKFIGDWDTLRTRGVPDPEIAKVTGVSRATYYRIKKAIRTHGVRGLEKRSQRPKRFRQSKIPKETVDRVLAIRRSNPTYGKAKVTTILERDFGVKLSASSVGRLIKLFLQKGLVSKSVSCSRQRLRRSRYFKNYAKPWVYGTKVTKPGQMVQIDHMSVNKNQAYIKHFQAWDPYTKTLMAEVYSNATSLSAKRFLEKLIREVPFKIESIQVDGGSEFMSHFEQACKDHGIMLFVLPPKRPQYNGGVERANRTMREEFYADHRLHADSIGAMRIALSAAILKYNTYRPHHSLGGLTPMQYTNEYLMGLQSHML
;
A
#
# COMPACT_ATOMS: atom_id res chain seq x y z
N MET A 1 33.10 27.34 34.17
CA MET A 1 32.95 26.98 35.59
C MET A 1 33.19 25.48 35.70
N GLN A 2 34.24 25.06 36.39
CA GLN A 2 34.55 23.63 36.54
C GLN A 2 33.61 23.06 37.62
N ILE A 3 32.83 22.04 37.26
CA ILE A 3 31.86 21.37 38.15
C ILE A 3 32.52 20.83 39.45
N LYS A 4 33.84 20.64 39.45
CA LYS A 4 34.60 20.15 40.61
C LYS A 4 34.61 21.09 41.82
N HIS A 5 34.31 22.38 41.67
CA HIS A 5 34.32 23.36 42.74
C HIS A 5 32.93 23.75 43.29
N LEU A 6 31.86 23.09 42.80
CA LEU A 6 30.50 23.29 43.28
C LEU A 6 30.22 22.37 44.49
N PRO A 7 29.52 22.88 45.55
CA PRO A 7 29.06 22.05 46.64
C PRO A 7 28.25 20.84 46.16
N ASN A 8 28.31 19.74 46.91
CA ASN A 8 27.64 18.48 46.50
C ASN A 8 26.13 18.62 46.26
N SER A 9 25.46 19.53 46.92
CA SER A 9 24.05 19.88 46.70
C SER A 9 23.82 20.47 45.33
N PHE A 10 24.67 21.37 44.85
CA PHE A 10 24.57 21.95 43.50
C PHE A 10 24.95 20.98 42.43
N ARG A 11 25.89 20.06 42.67
CA ARG A 11 26.18 18.95 41.72
C ARG A 11 24.99 18.03 41.53
N LYS A 12 24.27 17.68 42.61
CA LYS A 12 23.06 16.85 42.51
C LYS A 12 21.95 17.53 41.71
N VAL A 13 21.69 18.82 41.93
CA VAL A 13 20.71 19.60 41.18
C VAL A 13 21.12 19.74 39.72
N TYR A 14 22.39 20.07 39.45
CA TYR A 14 22.90 20.20 38.11
C TYR A 14 22.80 18.86 37.32
N ASN A 15 23.20 17.74 37.92
CA ASN A 15 23.07 16.41 37.32
C ASN A 15 21.59 16.01 37.12
N LYS A 16 20.69 16.37 38.06
CA LYS A 16 19.26 16.10 37.92
C LYS A 16 18.63 16.94 36.79
N THR A 17 19.04 18.20 36.63
CA THR A 17 18.60 19.08 35.55
C THR A 17 19.11 18.59 34.17
N TYR A 18 20.38 18.11 34.11
CA TYR A 18 20.93 17.48 32.94
C TYR A 18 20.14 16.20 32.53
N ALA A 19 19.80 15.36 33.49
CA ALA A 19 19.03 14.15 33.27
C ALA A 19 17.59 14.42 32.77
N ILE A 20 16.99 15.52 33.23
CA ILE A 20 15.62 15.91 32.78
C ILE A 20 15.62 16.46 31.36
N VAL A 21 16.66 17.21 30.97
CA VAL A 21 16.75 17.79 29.60
C VAL A 21 17.26 16.79 28.57
N ALA A 22 17.98 15.76 28.96
CA ALA A 22 18.56 14.76 28.09
C ALA A 22 17.53 13.68 27.62
N LYS A 23 16.28 14.03 27.40
CA LYS A 23 15.32 13.16 26.73
C LYS A 23 15.60 13.05 25.21
N ASP A 24 16.29 14.03 24.62
CA ASP A 24 16.71 14.03 23.23
C ASP A 24 18.05 13.27 23.09
N GLU A 25 18.11 12.28 22.22
CA GLU A 25 19.30 11.50 21.93
C GLU A 25 20.50 12.37 21.49
N ILE A 26 20.23 13.47 20.80
CA ILE A 26 21.26 14.40 20.34
C ILE A 26 21.87 15.16 21.53
N ALA A 27 21.04 15.54 22.49
CA ALA A 27 21.50 16.20 23.71
C ALA A 27 22.34 15.25 24.55
N LYS A 28 21.96 13.98 24.68
CA LYS A 28 22.73 12.93 25.38
C LYS A 28 24.11 12.72 24.74
N ARG A 29 24.16 12.62 23.42
CA ARG A 29 25.43 12.46 22.66
C ARG A 29 26.33 13.68 22.85
N ARG A 30 25.79 14.89 22.81
CA ARG A 30 26.56 16.13 23.03
C ARG A 30 27.05 16.24 24.45
N GLN A 31 26.26 15.83 25.42
CA GLN A 31 26.65 15.80 26.84
C GLN A 31 27.81 14.82 27.07
N LYS A 32 27.69 13.60 26.59
CA LYS A 32 28.76 12.59 26.67
C LYS A 32 30.04 13.11 26.02
N PHE A 33 29.94 13.62 24.80
CA PHE A 33 31.05 14.16 24.04
C PHE A 33 31.79 15.28 24.80
N ILE A 34 31.09 16.22 25.43
CA ILE A 34 31.73 17.28 26.22
C ILE A 34 32.40 16.71 27.47
N GLY A 35 31.77 15.74 28.14
CA GLY A 35 32.34 15.05 29.28
C GLY A 35 33.65 14.31 28.95
N ASP A 36 33.64 13.58 27.85
CA ASP A 36 34.81 12.86 27.35
C ASP A 36 35.94 13.83 26.98
N TRP A 37 35.62 14.92 26.28
CA TRP A 37 36.57 15.96 25.89
C TRP A 37 37.20 16.64 27.09
N ASP A 38 36.38 17.11 28.07
CA ASP A 38 36.84 17.76 29.27
C ASP A 38 37.69 16.82 30.13
N THR A 39 37.39 15.52 30.16
CA THR A 39 38.17 14.49 30.89
C THR A 39 39.53 14.28 30.26
N LEU A 40 39.61 14.11 28.94
CA LEU A 40 40.88 13.90 28.23
C LEU A 40 41.77 15.13 28.34
N ARG A 41 41.18 16.33 28.24
CA ARG A 41 41.91 17.58 28.36
C ARG A 41 42.51 17.77 29.77
N THR A 42 41.77 17.36 30.82
CA THR A 42 42.28 17.42 32.22
C THR A 42 43.46 16.47 32.43
N ARG A 43 43.53 15.42 31.59
CA ARG A 43 44.66 14.48 31.59
C ARG A 43 45.87 14.93 30.73
N GLY A 44 45.82 16.17 30.19
CA GLY A 44 46.91 16.75 29.40
C GLY A 44 46.95 16.32 27.92
N VAL A 45 45.91 15.64 27.41
CA VAL A 45 45.88 15.23 26.02
C VAL A 45 45.65 16.46 25.11
N PRO A 46 46.44 16.65 24.02
CA PRO A 46 46.32 17.77 23.11
C PRO A 46 44.97 17.75 22.35
N ASP A 47 44.38 18.93 22.09
CA ASP A 47 43.09 19.07 21.36
C ASP A 47 43.04 18.28 20.02
N PRO A 48 44.11 18.18 19.18
CA PRO A 48 44.08 17.40 17.93
C PRO A 48 43.92 15.89 18.15
N GLU A 49 44.51 15.36 19.21
CA GLU A 49 44.38 13.94 19.57
C GLU A 49 43.00 13.64 20.16
N ILE A 50 42.49 14.53 21.01
CA ILE A 50 41.15 14.42 21.54
C ILE A 50 40.12 14.42 20.38
N ALA A 51 40.31 15.25 19.36
CA ALA A 51 39.47 15.28 18.17
C ALA A 51 39.45 13.97 17.39
N LYS A 52 40.64 13.30 17.28
CA LYS A 52 40.75 11.96 16.66
C LYS A 52 39.99 10.90 17.46
N VAL A 53 40.19 10.88 18.78
CA VAL A 53 39.56 9.89 19.66
C VAL A 53 38.05 10.05 19.75
N THR A 54 37.57 11.29 19.86
CA THR A 54 36.11 11.58 20.01
C THR A 54 35.38 11.66 18.70
N GLY A 55 36.07 11.73 17.55
CA GLY A 55 35.48 11.89 16.23
C GLY A 55 34.83 13.27 16.00
N VAL A 56 35.11 14.27 16.85
CA VAL A 56 34.51 15.60 16.77
C VAL A 56 35.56 16.69 16.75
N SER A 57 35.38 17.69 15.87
CA SER A 57 36.36 18.78 15.75
C SER A 57 36.38 19.70 16.97
N ARG A 58 37.55 20.28 17.24
CA ARG A 58 37.75 21.34 18.26
C ARG A 58 36.72 22.48 18.10
N ALA A 59 36.44 22.92 16.89
CA ALA A 59 35.45 23.98 16.62
C ALA A 59 34.05 23.58 17.11
N THR A 60 33.67 22.31 16.92
CA THR A 60 32.37 21.78 17.39
C THR A 60 32.29 21.74 18.91
N TYR A 61 33.34 21.32 19.60
CA TYR A 61 33.42 21.35 21.04
C TYR A 61 33.21 22.76 21.58
N TYR A 62 33.96 23.77 21.12
CA TYR A 62 33.83 25.15 21.58
C TYR A 62 32.47 25.75 21.23
N ARG A 63 31.91 25.43 20.08
CA ARG A 63 30.55 25.87 19.68
C ARG A 63 29.49 25.35 20.62
N ILE A 64 29.56 24.09 21.02
CA ILE A 64 28.61 23.49 21.98
C ILE A 64 28.84 24.10 23.38
N LYS A 65 30.10 24.25 23.79
CA LYS A 65 30.45 24.87 25.09
C LYS A 65 29.98 26.33 25.17
N LYS A 66 30.09 27.09 24.08
CA LYS A 66 29.53 28.46 23.98
C LYS A 66 28.00 28.42 24.07
N ALA A 67 27.36 27.46 23.41
CA ALA A 67 25.90 27.33 23.46
C ALA A 67 25.39 26.99 24.87
N ILE A 68 26.14 26.19 25.64
CA ILE A 68 25.81 25.90 27.06
C ILE A 68 25.98 27.14 27.92
N ARG A 69 27.07 27.92 27.71
CA ARG A 69 27.26 29.19 28.47
C ARG A 69 26.13 30.18 28.23
N THR A 70 25.63 30.27 27.00
CA THR A 70 24.62 31.27 26.59
C THR A 70 23.18 30.84 26.93
N HIS A 71 22.89 29.55 26.87
CA HIS A 71 21.49 29.02 26.95
C HIS A 71 21.35 27.92 28.00
N GLY A 72 22.35 27.75 28.86
CA GLY A 72 22.35 26.66 29.84
C GLY A 72 22.29 25.28 29.19
N VAL A 73 21.64 24.35 29.87
CA VAL A 73 21.48 22.96 29.42
C VAL A 73 20.72 22.85 28.11
N ARG A 74 19.82 23.79 27.82
CA ARG A 74 19.12 23.84 26.49
C ARG A 74 20.05 24.08 25.30
N GLY A 75 21.29 24.54 25.54
CA GLY A 75 22.33 24.65 24.51
C GLY A 75 22.76 23.29 23.92
N LEU A 76 22.46 22.17 24.57
CA LEU A 76 22.69 20.82 24.10
C LEU A 76 21.63 20.35 23.06
N GLU A 77 20.43 20.92 23.11
CA GLU A 77 19.36 20.55 22.20
C GLU A 77 19.66 20.95 20.75
N LYS A 78 19.05 20.23 19.79
CA LYS A 78 19.11 20.59 18.38
C LYS A 78 18.28 21.86 18.17
N ARG A 79 18.90 22.96 17.81
CA ARG A 79 18.19 24.17 17.46
C ARG A 79 17.46 23.99 16.14
N SER A 80 16.26 24.59 16.02
CA SER A 80 15.53 24.68 14.78
C SER A 80 16.40 25.38 13.72
N GLN A 81 16.58 24.71 12.59
CA GLN A 81 17.27 25.28 11.42
C GLN A 81 16.32 26.11 10.54
N ARG A 82 15.06 26.27 10.97
CA ARG A 82 14.08 27.08 10.23
C ARG A 82 14.52 28.54 10.23
N PRO A 83 14.40 29.22 9.08
CA PRO A 83 14.69 30.65 9.01
C PRO A 83 13.84 31.43 10.04
N LYS A 84 14.46 32.33 10.78
CA LYS A 84 13.75 33.20 11.72
C LYS A 84 12.86 34.23 11.03
N ARG A 85 13.18 34.56 9.78
CA ARG A 85 12.38 35.45 8.94
C ARG A 85 11.78 34.64 7.82
N PHE A 86 10.47 34.60 7.74
CA PHE A 86 9.75 34.00 6.63
C PHE A 86 9.53 35.08 5.56
N ARG A 87 9.75 34.69 4.28
CA ARG A 87 9.42 35.55 3.15
C ARG A 87 7.90 35.77 3.17
N GLN A 88 7.48 37.02 3.38
CA GLN A 88 6.05 37.36 3.31
C GLN A 88 5.56 37.23 1.86
N SER A 89 4.30 36.82 1.71
CA SER A 89 3.66 36.76 0.41
C SER A 89 3.55 38.16 -0.18
N LYS A 90 4.01 38.33 -1.41
CA LYS A 90 3.85 39.58 -2.16
C LYS A 90 2.46 39.73 -2.81
N ILE A 91 1.54 38.77 -2.56
CA ILE A 91 0.20 38.84 -3.13
C ILE A 91 -0.62 39.89 -2.39
N PRO A 92 -1.17 40.89 -3.09
CA PRO A 92 -2.00 41.93 -2.48
C PRO A 92 -3.19 41.33 -1.74
N LYS A 93 -3.57 41.97 -0.62
CA LYS A 93 -4.69 41.51 0.22
C LYS A 93 -5.98 41.38 -0.59
N GLU A 94 -6.26 42.36 -1.45
CA GLU A 94 -7.45 42.37 -2.32
C GLU A 94 -7.50 41.13 -3.22
N THR A 95 -6.38 40.71 -3.79
CA THR A 95 -6.28 39.47 -4.59
C THR A 95 -6.54 38.23 -3.75
N VAL A 96 -6.05 38.20 -2.52
CA VAL A 96 -6.33 37.11 -1.57
C VAL A 96 -7.81 37.02 -1.26
N ASP A 97 -8.46 38.16 -1.03
CA ASP A 97 -9.89 38.23 -0.70
C ASP A 97 -10.75 37.81 -1.92
N ARG A 98 -10.34 38.19 -3.14
CA ARG A 98 -11.01 37.73 -4.40
C ARG A 98 -10.91 36.21 -4.54
N VAL A 99 -9.73 35.62 -4.35
CA VAL A 99 -9.57 34.17 -4.37
C VAL A 99 -10.46 33.48 -3.31
N LEU A 100 -10.55 34.07 -2.13
CA LEU A 100 -11.41 33.57 -1.05
C LEU A 100 -12.90 33.63 -1.44
N ALA A 101 -13.35 34.76 -2.01
CA ALA A 101 -14.73 34.93 -2.47
C ALA A 101 -15.11 33.94 -3.55
N ILE A 102 -14.28 33.80 -4.60
CA ILE A 102 -14.50 32.81 -5.67
C ILE A 102 -14.62 31.39 -5.09
N ARG A 103 -13.73 31.05 -4.13
CA ARG A 103 -13.74 29.71 -3.53
C ARG A 103 -14.92 29.45 -2.61
N ARG A 104 -15.42 30.48 -1.91
CA ARG A 104 -16.63 30.38 -1.09
C ARG A 104 -17.88 30.18 -1.95
N SER A 105 -18.03 30.96 -3.02
CA SER A 105 -19.15 30.81 -3.94
C SER A 105 -19.09 29.49 -4.73
N ASN A 106 -17.91 28.90 -4.92
CA ASN A 106 -17.71 27.69 -5.69
C ASN A 106 -16.88 26.66 -4.94
N PRO A 107 -17.41 25.97 -3.92
CA PRO A 107 -16.65 25.07 -3.03
C PRO A 107 -15.99 23.89 -3.73
N THR A 108 -16.41 23.52 -4.95
CA THR A 108 -15.85 22.40 -5.73
C THR A 108 -14.75 22.81 -6.71
N TYR A 109 -14.56 24.13 -6.96
CA TYR A 109 -13.58 24.58 -7.94
C TYR A 109 -12.16 24.41 -7.42
N GLY A 110 -11.33 23.70 -8.18
CA GLY A 110 -9.90 23.55 -7.89
C GLY A 110 -9.07 24.76 -8.31
N LYS A 111 -7.80 24.73 -7.97
CA LYS A 111 -6.83 25.82 -8.26
C LYS A 111 -6.87 26.33 -9.70
N ALA A 112 -6.96 25.45 -10.71
CA ALA A 112 -6.97 25.84 -12.11
C ALA A 112 -8.19 26.69 -12.45
N LYS A 113 -9.41 26.23 -12.11
CA LYS A 113 -10.66 26.99 -12.38
C LYS A 113 -10.66 28.34 -11.68
N VAL A 114 -10.22 28.39 -10.41
CA VAL A 114 -10.13 29.65 -9.65
C VAL A 114 -9.12 30.60 -10.29
N THR A 115 -7.99 30.11 -10.80
CA THR A 115 -6.99 30.93 -11.53
C THR A 115 -7.58 31.54 -12.81
N THR A 116 -8.29 30.73 -13.61
CA THR A 116 -8.93 31.19 -14.85
C THR A 116 -9.99 32.26 -14.57
N ILE A 117 -10.83 32.08 -13.54
CA ILE A 117 -11.85 33.07 -13.14
C ILE A 117 -11.18 34.36 -12.66
N LEU A 118 -10.12 34.27 -11.86
CA LEU A 118 -9.40 35.43 -11.36
C LEU A 118 -8.81 36.27 -12.50
N GLU A 119 -8.26 35.64 -13.52
CA GLU A 119 -7.72 36.33 -14.71
C GLU A 119 -8.85 36.90 -15.59
N ARG A 120 -9.90 36.09 -15.90
CA ARG A 120 -11.01 36.47 -16.75
C ARG A 120 -11.84 37.64 -16.18
N ASP A 121 -12.23 37.52 -14.89
CA ASP A 121 -13.19 38.45 -14.31
C ASP A 121 -12.56 39.65 -13.60
N PHE A 122 -11.29 39.53 -13.20
CA PHE A 122 -10.58 40.57 -12.44
C PHE A 122 -9.26 41.03 -13.09
N GLY A 123 -8.85 40.46 -14.22
CA GLY A 123 -7.58 40.79 -14.90
C GLY A 123 -6.32 40.43 -14.11
N VAL A 124 -6.46 39.68 -13.02
CA VAL A 124 -5.33 39.37 -12.11
C VAL A 124 -4.65 38.06 -12.48
N LYS A 125 -3.40 38.14 -12.96
CA LYS A 125 -2.60 36.94 -13.29
C LYS A 125 -1.88 36.40 -12.09
N LEU A 126 -2.29 35.20 -11.62
CA LEU A 126 -1.61 34.41 -10.61
C LEU A 126 -1.34 33.00 -11.14
N SER A 127 -0.22 32.41 -10.74
CA SER A 127 0.01 30.99 -11.05
C SER A 127 -0.97 30.08 -10.29
N ALA A 128 -1.39 29.00 -10.93
CA ALA A 128 -2.24 27.98 -10.27
C ALA A 128 -1.63 27.42 -8.99
N SER A 129 -0.29 27.40 -8.89
CA SER A 129 0.44 27.00 -7.68
C SER A 129 0.27 28.00 -6.54
N SER A 130 0.24 29.32 -6.84
CA SER A 130 0.00 30.37 -5.85
C SER A 130 -1.44 30.32 -5.34
N VAL A 131 -2.41 30.20 -6.24
CA VAL A 131 -3.83 30.00 -5.88
C VAL A 131 -4.02 28.74 -5.05
N GLY A 132 -3.34 27.65 -5.41
CA GLY A 132 -3.40 26.39 -4.65
C GLY A 132 -2.85 26.54 -3.21
N ARG A 133 -1.80 27.33 -3.03
CA ARG A 133 -1.27 27.65 -1.66
C ARG A 133 -2.25 28.47 -0.86
N LEU A 134 -2.92 29.46 -1.46
CA LEU A 134 -3.97 30.24 -0.80
C LEU A 134 -5.17 29.36 -0.39
N ILE A 135 -5.67 28.51 -1.28
CA ILE A 135 -6.76 27.59 -0.98
C ILE A 135 -6.37 26.64 0.17
N LYS A 136 -5.14 26.12 0.20
CA LYS A 136 -4.64 25.28 1.30
C LYS A 136 -4.61 26.06 2.62
N LEU A 137 -4.16 27.30 2.59
CA LEU A 137 -4.16 28.17 3.78
C LEU A 137 -5.59 28.45 4.28
N PHE A 138 -6.54 28.71 3.39
CA PHE A 138 -7.94 28.92 3.74
C PHE A 138 -8.58 27.68 4.36
N LEU A 139 -8.27 26.49 3.83
CA LEU A 139 -8.69 25.23 4.44
C LEU A 139 -8.11 25.01 5.84
N GLN A 140 -6.83 25.33 6.05
CA GLN A 140 -6.17 25.23 7.36
C GLN A 140 -6.75 26.21 8.38
N LYS A 141 -7.16 27.40 7.93
CA LYS A 141 -7.78 28.42 8.79
C LYS A 141 -9.30 28.26 8.95
N GLY A 142 -9.91 27.25 8.36
CA GLY A 142 -11.35 27.03 8.41
C GLY A 142 -12.19 28.05 7.64
N LEU A 143 -11.55 28.89 6.79
CA LEU A 143 -12.24 29.94 6.02
C LEU A 143 -13.08 29.41 4.85
N VAL A 144 -12.76 28.21 4.36
CA VAL A 144 -13.51 27.47 3.34
C VAL A 144 -13.63 26.01 3.74
N SER A 145 -14.72 25.38 3.34
CA SER A 145 -14.91 23.94 3.56
C SER A 145 -14.18 23.11 2.50
N LYS A 146 -13.80 21.90 2.89
CA LYS A 146 -13.29 20.91 1.96
C LYS A 146 -14.48 20.40 1.14
N SER A 147 -14.43 20.51 -0.20
CA SER A 147 -15.47 19.91 -1.04
C SER A 147 -15.43 18.39 -0.85
N VAL A 148 -16.55 17.82 -0.43
CA VAL A 148 -16.73 16.38 -0.34
C VAL A 148 -17.39 15.94 -1.65
N SER A 149 -16.71 15.10 -2.43
CA SER A 149 -17.33 14.45 -3.58
C SER A 149 -18.48 13.55 -3.09
N CYS A 150 -19.63 13.58 -3.75
CA CYS A 150 -20.77 12.69 -3.44
C CYS A 150 -20.36 11.21 -3.46
N SER A 151 -19.39 10.83 -4.28
CA SER A 151 -18.79 9.48 -4.28
C SER A 151 -18.01 9.16 -3.00
N ARG A 152 -17.58 10.17 -2.21
CA ARG A 152 -16.91 10.01 -0.92
C ARG A 152 -17.86 10.06 0.28
N GLN A 153 -19.12 10.43 0.09
CA GLN A 153 -20.15 10.37 1.15
C GLN A 153 -20.57 8.93 1.47
N ARG A 154 -20.38 7.97 0.56
CA ARG A 154 -20.25 6.59 1.02
C ARG A 154 -19.00 6.54 1.87
N LEU A 155 -19.17 6.48 3.19
CA LEU A 155 -18.13 6.02 4.10
C LEU A 155 -17.48 4.81 3.41
N ARG A 156 -16.35 5.03 2.77
CA ARG A 156 -15.48 3.93 2.38
C ARG A 156 -15.05 3.35 3.72
N ARG A 157 -15.84 2.41 4.23
CA ARG A 157 -15.31 1.43 5.16
C ARG A 157 -14.06 0.94 4.43
N SER A 158 -12.90 1.25 4.96
CA SER A 158 -11.66 0.77 4.38
C SER A 158 -11.77 -0.75 4.41
N ARG A 159 -12.09 -1.33 3.25
CA ARG A 159 -12.13 -2.77 3.09
C ARG A 159 -10.67 -3.19 3.11
N TYR A 160 -10.30 -4.03 4.02
CA TYR A 160 -8.97 -4.60 4.16
C TYR A 160 -9.12 -6.06 4.52
N PHE A 161 -8.14 -6.83 4.15
CA PHE A 161 -8.04 -8.21 4.61
C PHE A 161 -7.88 -8.22 6.14
N LYS A 162 -8.57 -9.13 6.79
CA LYS A 162 -8.38 -9.42 8.21
C LYS A 162 -7.03 -10.13 8.38
N ASN A 163 -6.69 -10.51 9.59
CA ASN A 163 -5.36 -11.07 9.91
C ASN A 163 -5.08 -12.49 9.37
N TYR A 164 -5.95 -13.06 8.54
CA TYR A 164 -5.76 -14.40 7.98
C TYR A 164 -4.94 -14.39 6.69
N ALA A 165 -5.25 -13.48 5.78
CA ALA A 165 -4.54 -13.35 4.52
C ALA A 165 -3.08 -12.95 4.73
N LYS A 166 -2.15 -13.61 4.03
CA LYS A 166 -0.71 -13.34 4.07
C LYS A 166 -0.26 -12.64 2.79
N PRO A 167 0.73 -11.74 2.85
CA PRO A 167 1.33 -11.20 1.65
C PRO A 167 2.04 -12.31 0.87
N TRP A 168 1.88 -12.28 -0.46
CA TRP A 168 2.56 -13.21 -1.36
C TRP A 168 4.08 -12.97 -1.37
N VAL A 169 4.86 -14.06 -1.34
CA VAL A 169 6.31 -14.03 -1.46
C VAL A 169 6.71 -14.57 -2.84
N TYR A 170 7.49 -13.79 -3.57
CA TYR A 170 7.96 -14.16 -4.90
C TYR A 170 8.90 -15.37 -4.87
N GLY A 171 8.81 -16.23 -5.91
CA GLY A 171 9.72 -17.35 -6.12
C GLY A 171 9.21 -18.71 -5.67
N THR A 172 8.03 -18.81 -5.09
CA THR A 172 7.43 -20.13 -4.76
C THR A 172 7.06 -20.88 -6.03
N LYS A 173 7.76 -21.96 -6.33
CA LYS A 173 7.41 -22.87 -7.43
C LYS A 173 6.31 -23.83 -6.95
N VAL A 174 5.26 -23.97 -7.75
CA VAL A 174 4.20 -24.96 -7.53
C VAL A 174 4.67 -26.30 -8.07
N THR A 175 4.65 -27.34 -7.25
CA THR A 175 5.19 -28.68 -7.55
C THR A 175 4.14 -29.77 -7.57
N LYS A 176 2.89 -29.46 -7.17
CA LYS A 176 1.77 -30.42 -7.17
C LYS A 176 0.44 -29.69 -7.39
N PRO A 177 -0.61 -30.43 -7.84
CA PRO A 177 -1.96 -29.88 -7.99
C PRO A 177 -2.49 -29.31 -6.68
N GLY A 178 -3.17 -28.17 -6.76
CA GLY A 178 -3.82 -27.54 -5.61
C GLY A 178 -2.89 -26.94 -4.58
N GLN A 179 -1.57 -27.07 -4.71
CA GLN A 179 -0.62 -26.41 -3.80
C GLN A 179 -0.84 -24.90 -3.77
N MET A 180 -1.14 -24.30 -4.91
CA MET A 180 -1.55 -22.91 -5.02
C MET A 180 -2.45 -22.72 -6.23
N VAL A 181 -3.66 -22.24 -6.01
CA VAL A 181 -4.62 -21.91 -7.07
C VAL A 181 -4.71 -20.39 -7.19
N GLN A 182 -4.58 -19.88 -8.40
CA GLN A 182 -4.75 -18.44 -8.69
C GLN A 182 -6.21 -18.16 -8.98
N ILE A 183 -6.80 -17.18 -8.27
CA ILE A 183 -8.18 -16.75 -8.49
C ILE A 183 -8.19 -15.28 -8.89
N ASP A 184 -8.99 -14.97 -9.89
CA ASP A 184 -9.22 -13.61 -10.39
C ASP A 184 -10.66 -13.47 -10.86
N HIS A 185 -11.11 -12.23 -11.08
CA HIS A 185 -12.40 -11.98 -11.72
C HIS A 185 -12.26 -10.97 -12.85
N MET A 186 -13.08 -11.11 -13.86
CA MET A 186 -13.21 -10.14 -14.94
C MET A 186 -14.65 -9.72 -15.16
N SER A 187 -14.82 -8.48 -15.62
CA SER A 187 -16.12 -8.00 -16.12
C SER A 187 -16.26 -8.34 -17.58
N VAL A 188 -17.41 -8.87 -17.94
CA VAL A 188 -17.76 -9.20 -19.32
C VAL A 188 -19.09 -8.52 -19.68
N ASN A 189 -19.12 -7.90 -20.84
CA ASN A 189 -20.34 -7.38 -21.45
C ASN A 189 -20.61 -8.21 -22.71
N LYS A 190 -21.65 -9.00 -22.69
CA LYS A 190 -22.07 -9.84 -23.83
C LYS A 190 -23.60 -9.78 -23.93
N ASN A 191 -24.12 -9.54 -25.14
CA ASN A 191 -25.57 -9.46 -25.40
C ASN A 191 -26.31 -8.55 -24.42
N GLN A 192 -25.77 -7.34 -24.15
CA GLN A 192 -26.27 -6.34 -23.20
C GLN A 192 -26.30 -6.81 -21.73
N ALA A 193 -25.89 -8.04 -21.43
CA ALA A 193 -25.71 -8.50 -20.05
C ALA A 193 -24.32 -8.16 -19.53
N TYR A 194 -24.30 -7.42 -18.42
CA TYR A 194 -23.06 -7.14 -17.68
C TYR A 194 -22.91 -8.15 -16.57
N ILE A 195 -21.95 -9.06 -16.75
CA ILE A 195 -21.68 -10.17 -15.82
C ILE A 195 -20.30 -10.10 -15.22
N LYS A 196 -20.12 -10.72 -14.08
CA LYS A 196 -18.85 -10.94 -13.39
C LYS A 196 -18.45 -12.40 -13.51
N HIS A 197 -17.37 -12.64 -14.23
CA HIS A 197 -16.78 -13.96 -14.41
C HIS A 197 -15.67 -14.14 -13.38
N PHE A 198 -15.87 -15.03 -12.43
CA PHE A 198 -14.83 -15.52 -11.52
C PHE A 198 -14.15 -16.72 -12.12
N GLN A 199 -12.83 -16.79 -11.98
CA GLN A 199 -12.02 -17.84 -12.55
C GLN A 199 -10.93 -18.27 -11.58
N ALA A 200 -10.73 -19.58 -11.48
CA ALA A 200 -9.64 -20.22 -10.75
C ALA A 200 -8.79 -21.02 -11.73
N TRP A 201 -7.48 -20.92 -11.60
CA TRP A 201 -6.52 -21.61 -12.45
C TRP A 201 -5.40 -22.22 -11.61
N ASP A 202 -5.16 -23.53 -11.80
CA ASP A 202 -4.08 -24.24 -11.15
C ASP A 202 -2.79 -24.14 -11.97
N PRO A 203 -1.68 -23.58 -11.44
CA PRO A 203 -0.43 -23.41 -12.17
C PRO A 203 0.27 -24.72 -12.52
N TYR A 204 0.01 -25.81 -11.81
CA TYR A 204 0.63 -27.11 -12.07
C TYR A 204 -0.08 -27.87 -13.19
N THR A 205 -1.36 -28.15 -13.02
CA THR A 205 -2.16 -28.93 -13.97
C THR A 205 -2.77 -28.12 -15.11
N LYS A 206 -2.76 -26.79 -15.01
CA LYS A 206 -3.48 -25.86 -15.90
C LYS A 206 -5.01 -26.02 -15.83
N THR A 207 -5.52 -26.76 -14.87
CA THR A 207 -6.96 -26.94 -14.66
C THR A 207 -7.63 -25.58 -14.45
N LEU A 208 -8.74 -25.39 -15.14
CA LEU A 208 -9.52 -24.16 -15.13
C LEU A 208 -10.91 -24.42 -14.56
N MET A 209 -11.33 -23.57 -13.65
CA MET A 209 -12.71 -23.51 -13.14
C MET A 209 -13.22 -22.08 -13.28
N ALA A 210 -14.48 -21.92 -13.64
CA ALA A 210 -15.09 -20.59 -13.73
C ALA A 210 -16.58 -20.63 -13.42
N GLU A 211 -17.10 -19.45 -13.03
CA GLU A 211 -18.51 -19.22 -12.77
C GLU A 211 -18.87 -17.76 -13.03
N VAL A 212 -20.12 -17.49 -13.40
CA VAL A 212 -20.61 -16.13 -13.63
C VAL A 212 -21.64 -15.71 -12.58
N TYR A 213 -21.55 -14.44 -12.20
CA TYR A 213 -22.44 -13.78 -11.24
C TYR A 213 -22.87 -12.42 -11.77
N SER A 214 -23.98 -11.89 -11.24
CA SER A 214 -24.43 -10.53 -11.53
C SER A 214 -23.51 -9.45 -10.94
N ASN A 215 -22.81 -9.77 -9.87
CA ASN A 215 -21.91 -8.83 -9.17
C ASN A 215 -20.69 -9.53 -8.60
N ALA A 216 -19.60 -8.75 -8.40
CA ALA A 216 -18.40 -9.21 -7.73
C ALA A 216 -18.41 -8.75 -6.27
N THR A 217 -19.10 -9.51 -5.42
CA THR A 217 -19.12 -9.31 -3.98
C THR A 217 -18.31 -10.38 -3.27
N SER A 218 -17.94 -10.16 -2.01
CA SER A 218 -17.25 -11.18 -1.22
C SER A 218 -18.12 -12.43 -0.97
N LEU A 219 -19.43 -12.29 -1.04
CA LEU A 219 -20.35 -13.43 -0.98
C LEU A 219 -20.34 -14.22 -2.30
N SER A 220 -20.29 -13.54 -3.46
CA SER A 220 -20.15 -14.21 -4.76
C SER A 220 -18.82 -14.96 -4.84
N ALA A 221 -17.73 -14.35 -4.37
CA ALA A 221 -16.42 -15.00 -4.31
C ALA A 221 -16.41 -16.21 -3.36
N LYS A 222 -17.07 -16.11 -2.19
CA LYS A 222 -17.27 -17.25 -1.27
C LYS A 222 -18.00 -18.41 -1.96
N ARG A 223 -19.14 -18.13 -2.64
CA ARG A 223 -19.91 -19.15 -3.37
C ARG A 223 -19.07 -19.80 -4.48
N PHE A 224 -18.25 -19.01 -5.14
CA PHE A 224 -17.31 -19.54 -6.14
C PHE A 224 -16.26 -20.46 -5.51
N LEU A 225 -15.69 -20.08 -4.36
CA LEU A 225 -14.75 -20.93 -3.62
C LEU A 225 -15.38 -22.27 -3.19
N GLU A 226 -16.59 -22.25 -2.65
CA GLU A 226 -17.31 -23.45 -2.26
C GLU A 226 -17.58 -24.40 -3.46
N LYS A 227 -17.90 -23.81 -4.63
CA LYS A 227 -18.03 -24.56 -5.87
C LYS A 227 -16.66 -25.15 -6.30
N LEU A 228 -15.61 -24.34 -6.28
CA LEU A 228 -14.26 -24.75 -6.66
C LEU A 228 -13.78 -25.94 -5.82
N ILE A 229 -13.91 -25.88 -4.49
CA ILE A 229 -13.50 -26.96 -3.57
C ILE A 229 -14.24 -28.27 -3.88
N ARG A 230 -15.51 -28.20 -4.25
CA ARG A 230 -16.33 -29.37 -4.55
C ARG A 230 -16.00 -30.02 -5.90
N GLU A 231 -15.60 -29.23 -6.88
CA GLU A 231 -15.52 -29.66 -8.28
C GLU A 231 -14.10 -30.01 -8.75
N VAL A 232 -13.04 -29.51 -8.07
CA VAL A 232 -11.67 -29.91 -8.42
C VAL A 232 -11.32 -31.27 -7.86
N PRO A 233 -10.57 -32.13 -8.59
CA PRO A 233 -10.25 -33.49 -8.17
C PRO A 233 -9.05 -33.58 -7.21
N PHE A 234 -8.60 -32.46 -6.67
CA PHE A 234 -7.45 -32.37 -5.75
C PHE A 234 -7.72 -31.40 -4.59
N LYS A 235 -7.00 -31.59 -3.51
CA LYS A 235 -7.10 -30.70 -2.34
C LYS A 235 -6.43 -29.36 -2.63
N ILE A 236 -7.10 -28.26 -2.32
CA ILE A 236 -6.54 -26.91 -2.40
C ILE A 236 -5.85 -26.58 -1.09
N GLU A 237 -4.54 -26.33 -1.13
CA GLU A 237 -3.74 -25.96 0.04
C GLU A 237 -3.65 -24.43 0.21
N SER A 238 -3.52 -23.71 -0.89
CA SER A 238 -3.47 -22.25 -0.87
C SER A 238 -4.12 -21.62 -2.08
N ILE A 239 -4.55 -20.39 -1.90
CA ILE A 239 -5.15 -19.55 -2.93
C ILE A 239 -4.38 -18.25 -3.00
N GLN A 240 -4.11 -17.79 -4.22
CA GLN A 240 -3.50 -16.52 -4.53
C GLN A 240 -4.51 -15.61 -5.22
N VAL A 241 -4.71 -14.40 -4.69
CA VAL A 241 -5.61 -13.37 -5.24
C VAL A 241 -4.90 -12.03 -5.35
N ASP A 242 -5.46 -11.15 -6.17
CA ASP A 242 -5.11 -9.74 -6.12
C ASP A 242 -5.68 -9.05 -4.85
N GLY A 243 -5.46 -7.75 -4.70
CA GLY A 243 -5.99 -6.96 -3.58
C GLY A 243 -7.45 -6.56 -3.73
N GLY A 244 -8.24 -7.23 -4.56
CA GLY A 244 -9.64 -6.95 -4.83
C GLY A 244 -10.54 -7.07 -3.59
N SER A 245 -11.51 -6.16 -3.46
CA SER A 245 -12.40 -6.14 -2.28
C SER A 245 -13.37 -7.31 -2.19
N GLU A 246 -13.59 -8.01 -3.29
CA GLU A 246 -14.38 -9.24 -3.40
C GLU A 246 -13.72 -10.43 -2.69
N PHE A 247 -12.40 -10.43 -2.57
CA PHE A 247 -11.64 -11.48 -1.89
C PHE A 247 -11.43 -11.21 -0.38
N MET A 248 -12.07 -10.15 0.14
CA MET A 248 -12.02 -9.81 1.57
C MET A 248 -13.26 -10.37 2.30
N SER A 249 -13.29 -10.23 3.65
CA SER A 249 -14.48 -10.53 4.47
C SER A 249 -14.99 -11.98 4.33
N HIS A 250 -16.10 -12.22 3.63
CA HIS A 250 -16.72 -13.55 3.52
C HIS A 250 -15.83 -14.56 2.80
N PHE A 251 -15.10 -14.15 1.77
CA PHE A 251 -14.17 -15.02 1.06
C PHE A 251 -12.96 -15.38 1.93
N GLU A 252 -12.34 -14.38 2.58
CA GLU A 252 -11.23 -14.60 3.50
C GLU A 252 -11.62 -15.51 4.67
N GLN A 253 -12.82 -15.30 5.22
CA GLN A 253 -13.35 -16.16 6.28
C GLN A 253 -13.57 -17.59 5.77
N ALA A 254 -14.13 -17.77 4.58
CA ALA A 254 -14.32 -19.12 4.00
C ALA A 254 -12.98 -19.83 3.76
N CYS A 255 -11.95 -19.14 3.27
CA CYS A 255 -10.62 -19.72 3.19
C CYS A 255 -10.11 -20.22 4.54
N LYS A 256 -10.31 -19.42 5.60
CA LYS A 256 -9.95 -19.81 6.97
C LYS A 256 -10.72 -21.03 7.46
N ASP A 257 -12.03 -21.06 7.23
CA ASP A 257 -12.92 -22.15 7.68
C ASP A 257 -12.56 -23.47 6.99
N HIS A 258 -12.10 -23.44 5.74
CA HIS A 258 -11.63 -24.61 5.00
C HIS A 258 -10.14 -24.92 5.21
N GLY A 259 -9.42 -24.16 6.04
CA GLY A 259 -7.98 -24.36 6.26
C GLY A 259 -7.10 -24.04 5.04
N ILE A 260 -7.61 -23.26 4.08
CA ILE A 260 -6.90 -22.88 2.85
C ILE A 260 -6.12 -21.60 3.09
N MET A 261 -4.80 -21.63 2.92
CA MET A 261 -3.95 -20.45 3.08
C MET A 261 -4.27 -19.41 1.99
N LEU A 262 -4.59 -18.19 2.41
CA LEU A 262 -4.87 -17.09 1.47
C LEU A 262 -3.65 -16.18 1.32
N PHE A 263 -3.18 -16.04 0.09
CA PHE A 263 -2.11 -15.12 -0.29
C PHE A 263 -2.64 -13.95 -1.10
N VAL A 264 -2.20 -12.75 -0.75
CA VAL A 264 -2.57 -11.51 -1.44
C VAL A 264 -1.35 -10.94 -2.14
N LEU A 265 -1.50 -10.66 -3.43
CA LEU A 265 -0.46 -10.06 -4.24
C LEU A 265 -0.16 -8.62 -3.80
N PRO A 266 1.11 -8.20 -3.84
CA PRO A 266 1.45 -6.80 -3.60
C PRO A 266 0.81 -5.92 -4.70
N PRO A 267 0.33 -4.72 -4.34
CA PRO A 267 -0.33 -3.84 -5.27
C PRO A 267 0.59 -3.44 -6.44
N LYS A 268 0.02 -3.32 -7.64
CA LYS A 268 0.72 -2.93 -8.88
C LYS A 268 1.83 -3.89 -9.34
N ARG A 269 1.66 -5.19 -9.10
CA ARG A 269 2.59 -6.25 -9.54
C ARG A 269 1.86 -7.31 -10.38
N PRO A 270 1.33 -6.97 -11.58
CA PRO A 270 0.54 -7.89 -12.40
C PRO A 270 1.34 -9.14 -12.84
N GLN A 271 2.66 -9.04 -12.96
CA GLN A 271 3.51 -10.16 -13.36
C GLN A 271 3.39 -11.40 -12.45
N TYR A 272 2.87 -11.24 -11.23
CA TYR A 272 2.70 -12.37 -10.30
C TYR A 272 1.38 -13.12 -10.51
N ASN A 273 0.45 -12.56 -11.29
CA ASN A 273 -0.85 -13.17 -11.60
C ASN A 273 -0.96 -13.63 -13.07
N GLY A 274 0.17 -13.67 -13.79
CA GLY A 274 0.22 -13.90 -15.24
C GLY A 274 -0.41 -15.21 -15.72
N GLY A 275 -0.53 -16.21 -14.84
CA GLY A 275 -1.18 -17.49 -15.15
C GLY A 275 -2.69 -17.33 -15.34
N VAL A 276 -3.38 -16.84 -14.33
CA VAL A 276 -4.84 -16.61 -14.38
C VAL A 276 -5.20 -15.49 -15.36
N GLU A 277 -4.34 -14.48 -15.53
CA GLU A 277 -4.54 -13.43 -16.55
C GLU A 277 -4.51 -14.01 -17.96
N ARG A 278 -3.58 -14.95 -18.24
CA ARG A 278 -3.55 -15.68 -19.52
C ARG A 278 -4.79 -16.54 -19.70
N ALA A 279 -5.24 -17.23 -18.66
CA ALA A 279 -6.47 -17.99 -18.69
C ALA A 279 -7.69 -17.08 -18.90
N ASN A 280 -7.75 -15.90 -18.29
CA ASN A 280 -8.76 -14.86 -18.56
C ASN A 280 -8.74 -14.43 -20.05
N ARG A 281 -7.56 -14.26 -20.64
CA ARG A 281 -7.43 -13.97 -22.08
C ARG A 281 -7.99 -15.10 -22.93
N THR A 282 -7.64 -16.36 -22.63
CA THR A 282 -8.17 -17.53 -23.31
C THR A 282 -9.69 -17.54 -23.28
N MET A 283 -10.31 -17.30 -22.14
CA MET A 283 -11.78 -17.24 -22.05
C MET A 283 -12.37 -16.09 -22.86
N ARG A 284 -11.73 -14.92 -22.90
CA ARG A 284 -12.17 -13.81 -23.75
C ARG A 284 -12.10 -14.15 -25.23
N GLU A 285 -11.01 -14.75 -25.68
CA GLU A 285 -10.73 -15.03 -27.10
C GLU A 285 -11.44 -16.30 -27.60
N GLU A 286 -11.48 -17.38 -26.83
CA GLU A 286 -11.98 -18.68 -27.25
C GLU A 286 -13.45 -18.93 -26.88
N PHE A 287 -13.99 -18.23 -25.88
CA PHE A 287 -15.39 -18.37 -25.44
C PHE A 287 -16.25 -17.12 -25.68
N TYR A 288 -15.89 -15.99 -25.06
CA TYR A 288 -16.71 -14.79 -25.15
C TYR A 288 -16.68 -14.11 -26.52
N ALA A 289 -15.60 -14.28 -27.29
CA ALA A 289 -15.51 -13.75 -28.65
C ALA A 289 -16.31 -14.57 -29.67
N ASP A 290 -16.75 -15.79 -29.33
CA ASP A 290 -17.58 -16.58 -30.23
C ASP A 290 -18.91 -15.86 -30.52
N HIS A 291 -19.16 -15.56 -31.80
CA HIS A 291 -20.38 -14.91 -32.28
C HIS A 291 -21.64 -15.76 -32.09
N ARG A 292 -21.47 -17.10 -32.02
CA ARG A 292 -22.55 -18.04 -31.77
C ARG A 292 -22.98 -18.15 -30.34
N LEU A 293 -22.23 -17.54 -29.42
CA LEU A 293 -22.59 -17.49 -28.01
C LEU A 293 -23.78 -16.53 -27.81
N HIS A 294 -24.97 -17.08 -27.63
CA HIS A 294 -26.19 -16.39 -27.27
C HIS A 294 -26.59 -16.83 -25.86
N ALA A 295 -26.73 -15.91 -24.94
CA ALA A 295 -27.17 -16.19 -23.59
C ALA A 295 -28.01 -15.01 -23.08
N ASP A 296 -29.31 -15.21 -22.96
CA ASP A 296 -30.28 -14.19 -22.58
C ASP A 296 -30.40 -14.03 -21.07
N SER A 297 -29.76 -14.89 -20.32
CA SER A 297 -29.79 -14.89 -18.87
C SER A 297 -28.45 -15.35 -18.27
N ILE A 298 -28.23 -15.03 -16.98
CA ILE A 298 -27.07 -15.56 -16.23
C ILE A 298 -27.13 -17.11 -16.17
N GLY A 299 -28.33 -17.70 -16.09
CA GLY A 299 -28.48 -19.15 -16.11
C GLY A 299 -28.02 -19.77 -17.42
N ALA A 300 -28.46 -19.23 -18.56
CA ALA A 300 -28.01 -19.67 -19.89
C ALA A 300 -26.48 -19.48 -20.05
N MET A 301 -25.95 -18.36 -19.57
CA MET A 301 -24.50 -18.11 -19.59
C MET A 301 -23.73 -19.11 -18.75
N ARG A 302 -24.23 -19.54 -17.60
CA ARG A 302 -23.62 -20.58 -16.76
C ARG A 302 -23.53 -21.91 -17.48
N ILE A 303 -24.60 -22.33 -18.15
CA ILE A 303 -24.62 -23.58 -18.91
C ILE A 303 -23.59 -23.54 -20.03
N ALA A 304 -23.58 -22.46 -20.81
CA ALA A 304 -22.61 -22.28 -21.90
C ALA A 304 -21.15 -22.24 -21.39
N LEU A 305 -20.93 -21.54 -20.28
CA LEU A 305 -19.60 -21.46 -19.65
C LEU A 305 -19.17 -22.83 -19.12
N SER A 306 -20.04 -23.58 -18.46
CA SER A 306 -19.72 -24.92 -17.96
C SER A 306 -19.28 -25.86 -19.10
N ALA A 307 -19.95 -25.82 -20.25
CA ALA A 307 -19.55 -26.58 -21.44
C ALA A 307 -18.18 -26.12 -21.97
N ALA A 308 -17.90 -24.83 -21.97
CA ALA A 308 -16.61 -24.30 -22.38
C ALA A 308 -15.47 -24.71 -21.44
N ILE A 309 -15.72 -24.69 -20.12
CA ILE A 309 -14.76 -25.14 -19.10
C ILE A 309 -14.50 -26.65 -19.21
N LEU A 310 -15.54 -27.44 -19.43
CA LEU A 310 -15.38 -28.87 -19.69
C LEU A 310 -14.50 -29.10 -20.92
N LYS A 311 -14.79 -28.44 -22.03
CA LYS A 311 -13.97 -28.49 -23.25
C LYS A 311 -12.52 -28.06 -23.00
N TYR A 312 -12.31 -26.99 -22.25
CA TYR A 312 -10.97 -26.52 -21.90
C TYR A 312 -10.18 -27.60 -21.14
N ASN A 313 -10.78 -28.24 -20.16
CA ASN A 313 -10.10 -29.21 -19.31
C ASN A 313 -9.95 -30.60 -19.97
N THR A 314 -10.87 -31.01 -20.85
CA THR A 314 -10.88 -32.38 -21.40
C THR A 314 -10.43 -32.49 -22.84
N TYR A 315 -10.45 -31.42 -23.61
CA TYR A 315 -10.17 -31.46 -25.06
C TYR A 315 -9.05 -30.51 -25.49
N ARG A 316 -8.87 -29.37 -24.83
CA ARG A 316 -7.88 -28.37 -25.22
C ARG A 316 -6.46 -28.83 -24.89
N PRO A 317 -5.56 -29.03 -25.90
CA PRO A 317 -4.17 -29.39 -25.63
C PRO A 317 -3.37 -28.21 -25.08
N HIS A 318 -2.45 -28.48 -24.16
CA HIS A 318 -1.55 -27.49 -23.60
C HIS A 318 -0.09 -27.80 -23.88
N HIS A 319 0.60 -26.93 -24.61
CA HIS A 319 2.01 -27.10 -24.95
C HIS A 319 2.89 -27.33 -23.72
N SER A 320 2.61 -26.59 -22.61
CA SER A 320 3.35 -26.73 -21.34
C SER A 320 3.10 -28.05 -20.61
N LEU A 321 2.12 -28.84 -21.04
CA LEU A 321 1.81 -30.19 -20.54
C LEU A 321 2.17 -31.28 -21.56
N GLY A 322 3.09 -31.00 -22.50
CA GLY A 322 3.46 -31.94 -23.52
C GLY A 322 2.36 -32.28 -24.52
N GLY A 323 1.37 -31.40 -24.70
CA GLY A 323 0.20 -31.60 -25.53
C GLY A 323 -0.98 -32.29 -24.86
N LEU A 324 -0.84 -32.69 -23.60
CA LEU A 324 -1.95 -33.23 -22.80
C LEU A 324 -2.97 -32.15 -22.47
N THR A 325 -4.19 -32.60 -22.19
CA THR A 325 -5.22 -31.73 -21.60
C THR A 325 -5.01 -31.63 -20.10
N PRO A 326 -5.52 -30.57 -19.41
CA PRO A 326 -5.46 -30.45 -17.97
C PRO A 326 -5.97 -31.69 -17.22
N MET A 327 -7.07 -32.29 -17.69
CA MET A 327 -7.66 -33.47 -17.07
C MET A 327 -6.76 -34.72 -17.23
N GLN A 328 -6.20 -34.96 -18.44
CA GLN A 328 -5.25 -36.05 -18.65
C GLN A 328 -4.05 -35.95 -17.75
N TYR A 329 -3.42 -34.75 -17.71
CA TYR A 329 -2.25 -34.50 -16.86
C TYR A 329 -2.56 -34.65 -15.36
N THR A 330 -3.75 -34.20 -14.93
CA THR A 330 -4.19 -34.38 -13.54
C THR A 330 -4.39 -35.85 -13.18
N ASN A 331 -5.01 -36.63 -14.06
CA ASN A 331 -5.25 -38.05 -13.86
C ASN A 331 -3.94 -38.85 -13.80
N GLU A 332 -2.98 -38.58 -14.67
CA GLU A 332 -1.65 -39.19 -14.63
C GLU A 332 -0.96 -38.93 -13.28
N TYR A 333 -1.01 -37.70 -12.80
CA TYR A 333 -0.46 -37.36 -11.48
C TYR A 333 -1.14 -38.12 -10.35
N LEU A 334 -2.46 -38.21 -10.34
CA LEU A 334 -3.22 -38.90 -9.29
C LEU A 334 -2.99 -40.42 -9.33
N MET A 335 -2.90 -41.04 -10.52
CA MET A 335 -2.57 -42.46 -10.68
C MET A 335 -1.13 -42.76 -10.23
N GLY A 336 -0.17 -41.86 -10.54
CA GLY A 336 1.20 -42.00 -10.08
C GLY A 336 1.32 -41.98 -8.53
N LEU A 337 0.50 -41.21 -7.84
CA LEU A 337 0.45 -41.24 -6.39
C LEU A 337 -0.09 -42.56 -5.83
N GLN A 338 -1.08 -43.18 -6.50
CA GLN A 338 -1.64 -44.46 -6.08
C GLN A 338 -0.63 -45.60 -6.23
N SER A 339 0.18 -45.59 -7.32
CA SER A 339 1.21 -46.59 -7.55
C SER A 339 2.40 -46.53 -6.58
N HIS A 340 2.62 -45.41 -5.91
CA HIS A 340 3.65 -45.24 -4.88
C HIS A 340 3.16 -45.57 -3.44
N MET A 341 1.87 -45.79 -3.27
CA MET A 341 1.25 -46.15 -1.98
C MET A 341 0.96 -47.68 -1.83
N LEU A 342 1.20 -48.46 -2.88
CA LEU A 342 1.16 -49.92 -2.90
C LEU A 342 2.57 -50.50 -2.86
#